data_b2ed0efd6ab68c4c2b1d49a14fa478b2
#
_entry.id   b2ed0efd6ab68c4c2b1d49a14fa478b2
#
_cell.length_a   1.000
_cell.length_b   1.000
_cell.length_c   1.000
_cell.angle_alpha   90.00
_cell.angle_beta   90.00
_cell.angle_gamma   90.00
#
_symmetry.space_group_name_H-M   'P 1'
#
loop_
_entity.id
_entity.type
_entity.pdbx_description
1 polymer ?
#
loop_
_entity_poly.entity_id
_entity_poly.type
_entity_poly.pdbx_seq_one_letter_code
_entity_poly.pdbx_strand_id
1 'polypeptide(L)'
;METAASDSPGLRLEAWLARAGRAGWTLEPLAGDLSSRSYFRVRSPEGETRVVACYPEELRDAQRRFVLAAGLLARASVRVPVIELDDHAAGFSLLEDLGERTLYEHAELEAEARARYLVAALDSARRIAALTREEVVALGSPPLDRSLLVRELENTVRFFLAPRRLAPRGFVAALEALCQRLAEDPPVPCHRDFMVRNLMPLGPAAVAVLDFQDLRLGPPAYDLASLLNDSWFASSELERELLGRYLPAGVAPDQYRRAVVQRALKAVGTFTSFAARGDRRRLALVGPTLERARRHLAALPETRAWSRELASGLADAAASPETIC
;
A
#
# COMPACT_ATOMS: atom_id res chain seq x y z
N MET A 1 19.17 26.90 28.97
CA MET A 1 18.77 26.69 27.55
C MET A 1 19.68 25.64 26.89
N GLU A 2 19.72 24.40 27.45
CA GLU A 2 20.70 23.37 27.01
C GLU A 2 20.11 21.95 27.02
N THR A 3 18.78 21.80 26.99
CA THR A 3 18.12 20.48 27.03
C THR A 3 17.45 20.03 25.70
N ALA A 4 17.52 20.82 24.62
CA ALA A 4 16.87 20.50 23.37
C ALA A 4 17.75 19.75 22.33
N ALA A 5 19.07 19.60 22.60
CA ALA A 5 19.99 18.96 21.63
C ALA A 5 20.13 17.45 21.82
N SER A 6 19.69 16.85 22.93
CA SER A 6 19.88 15.43 23.23
C SER A 6 18.76 14.53 22.70
N ASP A 7 17.71 15.07 22.07
CA ASP A 7 16.46 14.36 21.76
C ASP A 7 16.25 14.09 20.25
N SER A 8 17.30 14.31 19.43
CA SER A 8 17.15 14.00 18.01
C SER A 8 17.11 12.47 17.79
N PRO A 9 16.22 11.96 16.93
CA PRO A 9 16.13 10.53 16.62
C PRO A 9 17.48 9.92 16.20
N GLY A 10 18.34 10.70 15.53
CA GLY A 10 19.68 10.29 15.11
C GLY A 10 20.62 9.99 16.28
N LEU A 11 20.73 10.87 17.28
CA LEU A 11 21.59 10.66 18.44
C LEU A 11 21.14 9.46 19.29
N ARG A 12 19.83 9.28 19.45
CA ARG A 12 19.28 8.10 20.15
C ARG A 12 19.61 6.81 19.38
N LEU A 13 19.55 6.86 18.05
CA LEU A 13 19.87 5.73 17.18
C LEU A 13 21.35 5.36 17.23
N GLU A 14 22.27 6.34 17.18
CA GLU A 14 23.72 6.11 17.33
C GLU A 14 24.05 5.42 18.65
N ALA A 15 23.50 5.92 19.74
CA ALA A 15 23.70 5.33 21.08
C ALA A 15 23.13 3.90 21.14
N TRP A 16 22.01 3.65 20.50
CA TRP A 16 21.40 2.30 20.42
C TRP A 16 22.27 1.34 19.61
N LEU A 17 22.75 1.76 18.41
CA LEU A 17 23.64 0.97 17.58
C LEU A 17 24.94 0.60 18.30
N ALA A 18 25.52 1.57 19.05
CA ALA A 18 26.72 1.31 19.82
C ALA A 18 26.48 0.22 20.89
N ARG A 19 25.35 0.25 21.60
CA ARG A 19 24.95 -0.79 22.56
C ARG A 19 24.70 -2.14 21.90
N ALA A 20 24.23 -2.13 20.64
CA ALA A 20 24.01 -3.33 19.84
C ALA A 20 25.29 -3.89 19.20
N GLY A 21 26.48 -3.41 19.58
CA GLY A 21 27.77 -3.83 19.04
C GLY A 21 28.07 -3.30 17.64
N ARG A 22 27.41 -2.22 17.23
CA ARG A 22 27.55 -1.57 15.91
C ARG A 22 28.05 -0.13 16.04
N ALA A 23 29.00 0.10 16.93
CA ALA A 23 29.66 1.39 17.08
C ALA A 23 30.37 1.80 15.79
N GLY A 24 30.32 3.07 15.42
CA GLY A 24 30.99 3.61 14.21
C GLY A 24 30.22 3.39 12.91
N TRP A 25 29.02 2.84 12.94
CA TRP A 25 28.16 2.81 11.76
C TRP A 25 27.64 4.22 11.43
N THR A 26 27.67 4.57 10.14
CA THR A 26 27.13 5.84 9.65
C THR A 26 25.63 5.75 9.40
N LEU A 27 24.91 6.87 9.53
CA LEU A 27 23.46 6.97 9.39
C LEU A 27 23.12 7.85 8.19
N GLU A 28 22.26 7.35 7.31
CA GLU A 28 21.67 8.07 6.20
C GLU A 28 20.14 8.02 6.31
N PRO A 29 19.46 9.17 6.48
CA PRO A 29 18.01 9.20 6.52
C PRO A 29 17.42 8.69 5.18
N LEU A 30 16.48 7.76 5.25
CA LEU A 30 15.70 7.37 4.09
C LEU A 30 14.44 8.23 3.99
N ALA A 31 14.14 8.70 2.77
CA ALA A 31 12.90 9.43 2.53
C ALA A 31 11.70 8.52 2.82
N GLY A 32 11.02 8.74 3.94
CA GLY A 32 9.81 8.02 4.29
C GLY A 32 8.61 8.52 3.50
N ASP A 33 7.73 7.63 3.11
CA ASP A 33 6.39 7.98 2.64
C ASP A 33 5.52 8.28 3.87
N LEU A 34 5.21 9.57 4.11
CA LEU A 34 4.11 10.12 4.95
C LEU A 34 3.71 9.36 6.23
N SER A 35 4.56 8.44 6.66
CA SER A 35 4.46 7.73 7.94
C SER A 35 5.13 8.59 9.03
N SER A 36 4.60 8.58 10.22
CA SER A 36 5.28 9.11 11.41
C SER A 36 6.50 8.26 11.83
N ARG A 37 6.73 7.13 11.16
CA ARG A 37 7.96 6.33 11.29
C ARG A 37 9.08 6.95 10.47
N SER A 38 10.29 6.98 11.04
CA SER A 38 11.51 7.34 10.33
C SER A 38 12.32 6.08 10.00
N TYR A 39 12.99 6.10 8.87
CA TYR A 39 13.88 5.02 8.47
C TYR A 39 15.28 5.58 8.24
N PHE A 40 16.29 4.82 8.60
CA PHE A 40 17.68 5.14 8.35
C PHE A 40 18.38 3.95 7.73
N ARG A 41 19.09 4.17 6.62
CA ARG A 41 20.11 3.23 6.19
C ARG A 41 21.33 3.41 7.06
N VAL A 42 21.82 2.33 7.62
CA VAL A 42 23.03 2.33 8.44
C VAL A 42 24.09 1.51 7.73
N ARG A 43 25.33 2.02 7.76
CA ARG A 43 26.45 1.40 7.05
C ARG A 43 27.62 1.18 7.97
N SER A 44 28.15 -0.06 7.99
CA SER A 44 29.35 -0.40 8.73
C SER A 44 30.61 0.22 8.09
N PRO A 45 31.73 0.30 8.82
CA PRO A 45 33.01 0.71 8.25
C PRO A 45 33.47 -0.21 7.10
N GLU A 46 33.07 -1.48 7.09
CA GLU A 46 33.39 -2.48 6.07
C GLU A 46 32.45 -2.40 4.85
N GLY A 47 31.40 -1.56 4.91
CA GLY A 47 30.48 -1.32 3.81
C GLY A 47 29.18 -2.16 3.87
N GLU A 48 28.96 -2.96 4.90
CA GLU A 48 27.67 -3.63 5.10
C GLU A 48 26.56 -2.62 5.35
N THR A 49 25.38 -2.87 4.79
CA THR A 49 24.21 -1.99 4.98
C THR A 49 23.06 -2.71 5.67
N ARG A 50 22.35 -1.97 6.49
CA ARG A 50 21.09 -2.36 7.14
C ARG A 50 20.13 -1.17 7.11
N VAL A 51 18.87 -1.45 7.41
CA VAL A 51 17.86 -0.41 7.59
C VAL A 51 17.38 -0.44 9.04
N VAL A 52 17.30 0.72 9.69
CA VAL A 52 16.67 0.85 10.99
C VAL A 52 15.33 1.54 10.84
N ALA A 53 14.28 0.88 11.29
CA ALA A 53 12.96 1.47 11.46
C ALA A 53 12.87 2.08 12.88
N CYS A 54 12.52 3.36 12.95
CA CYS A 54 12.37 4.10 14.20
C CYS A 54 10.88 4.33 14.47
N TYR A 55 10.42 3.85 15.62
CA TYR A 55 9.04 3.96 16.06
C TYR A 55 8.96 4.92 17.25
N PRO A 56 8.30 6.08 17.13
CA PRO A 56 7.96 6.90 18.27
C PRO A 56 7.01 6.16 19.22
N GLU A 57 6.83 6.65 20.43
CA GLU A 57 6.10 5.95 21.50
C GLU A 57 4.68 5.57 21.09
N GLU A 58 3.98 6.48 20.43
CA GLU A 58 2.62 6.28 19.92
C GLU A 58 2.50 5.21 18.83
N LEU A 59 3.61 4.76 18.25
CA LEU A 59 3.66 3.71 17.23
C LEU A 59 4.25 2.36 17.71
N ARG A 60 4.42 2.17 19.02
CA ARG A 60 4.95 0.92 19.58
C ARG A 60 4.06 -0.28 19.25
N ASP A 61 2.76 -0.11 19.26
CA ASP A 61 1.83 -1.17 18.84
C ASP A 61 2.01 -1.53 17.35
N ALA A 62 2.33 -0.55 16.51
CA ALA A 62 2.64 -0.81 15.10
C ALA A 62 3.97 -1.57 14.94
N GLN A 63 4.99 -1.27 15.76
CA GLN A 63 6.25 -2.04 15.83
C GLN A 63 5.98 -3.50 16.19
N ARG A 64 5.20 -3.73 17.24
CA ARG A 64 4.83 -5.09 17.66
C ARG A 64 4.12 -5.85 16.54
N ARG A 65 3.13 -5.24 15.89
CA ARG A 65 2.44 -5.86 14.74
C ARG A 65 3.39 -6.16 13.61
N PHE A 66 4.33 -5.25 13.31
CA PHE A 66 5.33 -5.44 12.26
C PHE A 66 6.18 -6.70 12.52
N VAL A 67 6.70 -6.88 13.73
CA VAL A 67 7.51 -8.04 14.10
C VAL A 67 6.70 -9.34 14.02
N LEU A 68 5.48 -9.35 14.56
CA LEU A 68 4.60 -10.52 14.52
C LEU A 68 4.23 -10.89 13.09
N ALA A 69 3.86 -9.90 12.26
CA ALA A 69 3.51 -10.12 10.87
C ALA A 69 4.71 -10.62 10.05
N ALA A 70 5.92 -10.08 10.26
CA ALA A 70 7.13 -10.57 9.61
C ALA A 70 7.35 -12.06 9.87
N GLY A 71 7.26 -12.49 11.13
CA GLY A 71 7.40 -13.90 11.51
C GLY A 71 6.31 -14.78 10.89
N LEU A 72 5.07 -14.30 10.82
CA LEU A 72 3.96 -15.01 10.20
C LEU A 72 4.18 -15.17 8.69
N LEU A 73 4.53 -14.10 7.99
CA LEU A 73 4.79 -14.10 6.54
C LEU A 73 5.99 -14.98 6.17
N ALA A 74 7.06 -14.94 6.95
CA ALA A 74 8.22 -15.80 6.73
C ALA A 74 7.86 -17.29 6.83
N ARG A 75 7.05 -17.71 7.81
CA ARG A 75 6.53 -19.09 7.92
C ARG A 75 5.65 -19.48 6.73
N ALA A 76 4.93 -18.55 6.16
CA ALA A 76 4.12 -18.73 4.95
C ALA A 76 4.97 -18.69 3.65
N SER A 77 6.29 -18.65 3.75
CA SER A 77 7.20 -18.50 2.60
C SER A 77 6.95 -17.24 1.76
N VAL A 78 6.46 -16.18 2.39
CA VAL A 78 6.42 -14.84 1.82
C VAL A 78 7.71 -14.12 2.22
N ARG A 79 8.49 -13.69 1.24
CA ARG A 79 9.74 -12.98 1.49
C ARG A 79 9.46 -11.56 1.99
N VAL A 80 9.97 -11.24 3.15
CA VAL A 80 9.96 -9.93 3.80
C VAL A 80 11.37 -9.60 4.29
N PRO A 81 11.72 -8.35 4.61
CA PRO A 81 13.01 -8.03 5.23
C PRO A 81 13.22 -8.85 6.50
N VAL A 82 14.40 -9.43 6.67
CA VAL A 82 14.77 -10.10 7.91
C VAL A 82 14.90 -9.08 9.01
N ILE A 83 14.27 -9.32 10.16
CA ILE A 83 14.44 -8.51 11.36
C ILE A 83 15.60 -9.14 12.16
N GLU A 84 16.76 -8.46 12.18
CA GLU A 84 17.96 -8.94 12.86
C GLU A 84 17.92 -8.65 14.36
N LEU A 85 17.36 -7.49 14.73
CA LEU A 85 17.22 -7.06 16.11
C LEU A 85 15.96 -6.21 16.25
N ASP A 86 15.19 -6.48 17.30
CA ASP A 86 14.04 -5.64 17.67
C ASP A 86 14.17 -5.21 19.12
N ASP A 87 14.15 -3.91 19.36
CA ASP A 87 14.14 -3.30 20.67
C ASP A 87 12.87 -2.47 20.83
N HIS A 88 11.82 -3.12 21.28
CA HIS A 88 10.52 -2.49 21.51
C HIS A 88 10.59 -1.37 22.53
N ALA A 89 11.42 -1.48 23.57
CA ALA A 89 11.55 -0.45 24.60
C ALA A 89 12.21 0.82 24.04
N ALA A 90 13.26 0.67 23.24
CA ALA A 90 13.93 1.79 22.58
C ALA A 90 13.18 2.30 21.33
N GLY A 91 12.36 1.46 20.68
CA GLY A 91 11.60 1.74 19.46
C GLY A 91 12.40 1.67 18.20
N PHE A 92 13.33 0.75 18.15
CA PHE A 92 14.14 0.49 16.98
C PHE A 92 14.04 -0.95 16.55
N SER A 93 13.96 -1.16 15.24
CA SER A 93 14.10 -2.48 14.64
C SER A 93 15.16 -2.42 13.55
N LEU A 94 16.19 -3.27 13.64
CA LEU A 94 17.25 -3.43 12.66
C LEU A 94 16.83 -4.47 11.64
N LEU A 95 16.80 -4.07 10.39
CA LEU A 95 16.28 -4.84 9.27
C LEU A 95 17.36 -5.08 8.24
N GLU A 96 17.23 -6.16 7.50
CA GLU A 96 17.94 -6.38 6.25
C GLU A 96 17.73 -5.21 5.29
N ASP A 97 18.78 -4.76 4.62
CA ASP A 97 18.70 -3.79 3.54
C ASP A 97 18.46 -4.52 2.22
N LEU A 98 17.28 -4.35 1.64
CA LEU A 98 16.87 -4.97 0.37
C LEU A 98 17.23 -4.13 -0.85
N GLY A 99 17.92 -3.01 -0.68
CA GLY A 99 18.29 -2.10 -1.75
C GLY A 99 17.55 -0.77 -1.71
N GLU A 100 17.69 0.01 -2.79
CA GLU A 100 17.27 1.41 -2.82
C GLU A 100 15.95 1.66 -3.52
N ARG A 101 15.56 0.77 -4.44
CA ARG A 101 14.45 1.01 -5.38
C ARG A 101 13.42 -0.09 -5.30
N THR A 102 12.19 0.29 -5.00
CA THR A 102 11.03 -0.60 -5.12
C THR A 102 10.68 -0.82 -6.61
N LEU A 103 9.80 -1.76 -6.91
CA LEU A 103 9.35 -1.96 -8.30
C LEU A 103 8.75 -0.70 -8.92
N TYR A 104 8.16 0.18 -8.12
CA TYR A 104 7.59 1.44 -8.61
C TYR A 104 8.63 2.33 -9.30
N GLU A 105 9.86 2.32 -8.83
CA GLU A 105 10.95 3.17 -9.32
C GLU A 105 11.69 2.56 -10.51
N HIS A 106 11.33 1.33 -10.90
CA HIS A 106 11.86 0.66 -12.08
C HIS A 106 10.97 0.91 -13.33
N ALA A 107 10.85 2.19 -13.72
CA ALA A 107 10.07 2.58 -14.90
C ALA A 107 10.65 2.04 -16.22
N GLU A 108 11.95 1.73 -16.24
CA GLU A 108 12.70 1.19 -17.37
C GLU A 108 12.39 -0.28 -17.70
N LEU A 109 11.72 -1.01 -16.82
CA LEU A 109 11.42 -2.42 -17.04
C LEU A 109 10.47 -2.63 -18.22
N GLU A 110 10.86 -3.53 -19.11
CA GLU A 110 10.04 -3.99 -20.23
C GLU A 110 8.78 -4.75 -19.77
N ALA A 111 7.76 -4.80 -20.61
CA ALA A 111 6.46 -5.40 -20.30
C ALA A 111 6.57 -6.85 -19.80
N GLU A 112 7.44 -7.66 -20.40
CA GLU A 112 7.66 -9.05 -19.99
C GLU A 112 8.29 -9.15 -18.59
N ALA A 113 9.25 -8.28 -18.28
CA ALA A 113 9.85 -8.23 -16.95
C ALA A 113 8.82 -7.83 -15.90
N ARG A 114 8.01 -6.81 -16.19
CA ARG A 114 6.90 -6.40 -15.32
C ARG A 114 5.91 -7.55 -15.09
N ALA A 115 5.55 -8.28 -16.15
CA ALA A 115 4.64 -9.43 -16.04
C ALA A 115 5.21 -10.53 -15.11
N ARG A 116 6.52 -10.83 -15.22
CA ARG A 116 7.19 -11.79 -14.29
C ARG A 116 7.12 -11.34 -12.84
N TYR A 117 7.37 -10.05 -12.57
CA TYR A 117 7.27 -9.53 -11.20
C TYR A 117 5.82 -9.52 -10.69
N LEU A 118 4.83 -9.22 -11.53
CA LEU A 118 3.42 -9.31 -11.15
C LEU A 118 3.04 -10.74 -10.78
N VAL A 119 3.50 -11.75 -11.54
CA VAL A 119 3.29 -13.17 -11.21
C VAL A 119 3.91 -13.51 -9.85
N ALA A 120 5.19 -13.15 -9.61
CA ALA A 120 5.86 -13.42 -8.34
C ALA A 120 5.17 -12.73 -7.15
N ALA A 121 4.69 -11.51 -7.35
CA ALA A 121 3.91 -10.77 -6.35
C ALA A 121 2.57 -11.46 -6.07
N LEU A 122 1.84 -11.89 -7.10
CA LEU A 122 0.56 -12.58 -6.94
C LEU A 122 0.70 -13.96 -6.28
N ASP A 123 1.82 -14.66 -6.51
CA ASP A 123 2.14 -15.88 -5.77
C ASP A 123 2.36 -15.58 -4.27
N SER A 124 2.96 -14.43 -3.94
CA SER A 124 3.08 -13.97 -2.54
C SER A 124 1.72 -13.59 -1.95
N ALA A 125 0.88 -12.86 -2.69
CA ALA A 125 -0.48 -12.53 -2.25
C ALA A 125 -1.33 -13.79 -2.01
N ARG A 126 -1.19 -14.82 -2.84
CA ARG A 126 -1.87 -16.12 -2.63
C ARG A 126 -1.42 -16.80 -1.35
N ARG A 127 -0.13 -16.76 -1.02
CA ARG A 127 0.39 -17.29 0.25
C ARG A 127 -0.12 -16.50 1.45
N ILE A 128 -0.23 -15.18 1.34
CA ILE A 128 -0.84 -14.32 2.36
C ILE A 128 -2.32 -14.73 2.57
N ALA A 129 -3.07 -14.89 1.49
CA ALA A 129 -4.49 -15.27 1.56
C ALA A 129 -4.72 -16.69 2.11
N ALA A 130 -3.70 -17.55 2.11
CA ALA A 130 -3.73 -18.91 2.65
C ALA A 130 -3.40 -18.98 4.16
N LEU A 131 -3.02 -17.89 4.80
CA LEU A 131 -2.87 -17.83 6.26
C LEU A 131 -4.21 -18.12 6.94
N THR A 132 -4.15 -18.60 8.17
CA THR A 132 -5.39 -18.82 8.91
C THR A 132 -5.99 -17.50 9.42
N ARG A 133 -7.31 -17.51 9.57
CA ARG A 133 -8.03 -16.34 10.12
C ARG A 133 -7.54 -16.01 11.53
N GLU A 134 -7.32 -17.02 12.34
CA GLU A 134 -6.86 -16.90 13.73
C GLU A 134 -5.49 -16.23 13.83
N GLU A 135 -4.55 -16.62 12.98
CA GLU A 135 -3.21 -16.02 12.93
C GLU A 135 -3.27 -14.53 12.61
N VAL A 136 -4.12 -14.13 11.67
CA VAL A 136 -4.24 -12.72 11.26
C VAL A 136 -5.01 -11.89 12.28
N VAL A 137 -6.05 -12.44 12.89
CA VAL A 137 -6.79 -11.77 13.98
C VAL A 137 -5.89 -11.53 15.19
N ALA A 138 -4.96 -12.45 15.48
CA ALA A 138 -4.00 -12.30 16.57
C ALA A 138 -3.02 -11.11 16.40
N LEU A 139 -2.86 -10.58 15.18
CA LEU A 139 -2.09 -9.35 14.94
C LEU A 139 -2.78 -8.10 15.50
N GLY A 140 -4.09 -8.15 15.76
CA GLY A 140 -4.85 -7.04 16.34
C GLY A 140 -5.25 -5.95 15.35
N SER A 141 -5.05 -6.13 14.04
CA SER A 141 -5.54 -5.20 13.03
C SER A 141 -7.04 -5.38 12.82
N PRO A 142 -7.86 -4.30 12.85
CA PRO A 142 -9.29 -4.42 12.56
C PRO A 142 -9.50 -4.88 11.11
N PRO A 143 -10.55 -5.67 10.83
CA PRO A 143 -10.83 -6.13 9.47
C PRO A 143 -11.12 -4.97 8.52
N LEU A 144 -10.84 -5.19 7.23
CA LEU A 144 -11.24 -4.29 6.15
C LEU A 144 -12.71 -4.54 5.82
N ASP A 145 -13.56 -4.13 6.74
CA ASP A 145 -15.01 -4.23 6.65
C ASP A 145 -15.64 -3.04 5.90
N ARG A 146 -16.97 -3.06 5.76
CA ARG A 146 -17.72 -1.94 5.15
C ARG A 146 -17.34 -0.60 5.75
N SER A 147 -17.27 -0.51 7.07
CA SER A 147 -17.01 0.76 7.77
C SER A 147 -15.63 1.34 7.40
N LEU A 148 -14.61 0.50 7.37
CA LEU A 148 -13.27 0.92 6.99
C LEU A 148 -13.19 1.23 5.49
N LEU A 149 -13.80 0.41 4.61
CA LEU A 149 -13.85 0.66 3.17
C LEU A 149 -14.50 2.01 2.83
N VAL A 150 -15.61 2.36 3.49
CA VAL A 150 -16.27 3.67 3.31
C VAL A 150 -15.41 4.81 3.82
N ARG A 151 -14.84 4.68 5.02
CA ARG A 151 -13.97 5.70 5.62
C ARG A 151 -12.74 5.99 4.73
N GLU A 152 -12.18 4.98 4.08
CA GLU A 152 -11.07 5.18 3.14
C GLU A 152 -11.44 6.04 1.91
N LEU A 153 -12.74 6.18 1.59
CA LEU A 153 -13.22 7.04 0.50
C LEU A 153 -13.50 8.48 0.95
N GLU A 154 -13.45 8.81 2.24
CA GLU A 154 -13.71 10.17 2.73
C GLU A 154 -12.78 11.20 2.09
N ASN A 155 -11.49 10.88 1.96
CA ASN A 155 -10.53 11.76 1.28
C ASN A 155 -10.90 11.98 -0.20
N THR A 156 -11.41 10.95 -0.88
CA THR A 156 -11.87 11.06 -2.27
C THR A 156 -13.05 12.01 -2.37
N VAL A 157 -14.02 11.86 -1.50
CA VAL A 157 -15.18 12.77 -1.46
C VAL A 157 -14.71 14.18 -1.15
N ARG A 158 -13.88 14.37 -0.14
CA ARG A 158 -13.47 15.69 0.36
C ARG A 158 -12.52 16.43 -0.58
N PHE A 159 -11.49 15.76 -1.10
CA PHE A 159 -10.40 16.43 -1.81
C PHE A 159 -10.47 16.28 -3.32
N PHE A 160 -11.27 15.33 -3.83
CA PHE A 160 -11.42 15.13 -5.27
C PHE A 160 -12.85 15.45 -5.78
N LEU A 161 -13.87 14.77 -5.25
CA LEU A 161 -15.23 14.87 -5.80
C LEU A 161 -15.92 16.18 -5.45
N ALA A 162 -15.92 16.59 -4.18
CA ALA A 162 -16.64 17.78 -3.73
C ALA A 162 -16.14 19.08 -4.37
N PRO A 163 -14.82 19.34 -4.48
CA PRO A 163 -14.32 20.54 -5.15
C PRO A 163 -14.74 20.65 -6.62
N ARG A 164 -14.97 19.51 -7.29
CA ARG A 164 -15.40 19.41 -8.69
C ARG A 164 -16.92 19.29 -8.86
N ARG A 165 -17.67 19.40 -7.78
CA ARG A 165 -19.12 19.19 -7.77
C ARG A 165 -19.55 17.81 -8.30
N LEU A 166 -18.68 16.79 -8.18
CA LEU A 166 -18.87 15.41 -8.59
C LEU A 166 -19.36 14.51 -7.45
N ALA A 167 -19.86 15.07 -6.36
CA ALA A 167 -20.35 14.34 -5.20
C ALA A 167 -21.88 14.50 -4.99
N PRO A 168 -22.73 14.25 -6.02
CA PRO A 168 -24.15 14.22 -5.78
C PRO A 168 -24.47 13.09 -4.77
N ARG A 169 -25.48 13.28 -3.93
CA ARG A 169 -25.85 12.32 -2.86
C ARG A 169 -26.05 10.90 -3.40
N GLY A 170 -26.60 10.76 -4.61
CA GLY A 170 -26.79 9.46 -5.24
C GLY A 170 -25.49 8.73 -5.55
N PHE A 171 -24.42 9.43 -5.95
CA PHE A 171 -23.12 8.81 -6.20
C PHE A 171 -22.44 8.37 -4.91
N VAL A 172 -22.45 9.17 -3.88
CA VAL A 172 -21.91 8.79 -2.55
C VAL A 172 -22.63 7.55 -2.03
N ALA A 173 -23.96 7.51 -2.11
CA ALA A 173 -24.75 6.34 -1.72
C ALA A 173 -24.41 5.10 -2.57
N ALA A 174 -24.14 5.26 -3.87
CA ALA A 174 -23.72 4.16 -4.74
C ALA A 174 -22.32 3.63 -4.34
N LEU A 175 -21.39 4.50 -3.92
CA LEU A 175 -20.09 4.09 -3.41
C LEU A 175 -20.21 3.35 -2.07
N GLU A 176 -21.10 3.78 -1.19
CA GLU A 176 -21.38 3.06 0.07
C GLU A 176 -22.00 1.68 -0.19
N ALA A 177 -22.94 1.58 -1.15
CA ALA A 177 -23.51 0.32 -1.58
C ALA A 177 -22.46 -0.62 -2.21
N LEU A 178 -21.53 -0.06 -2.99
CA LEU A 178 -20.38 -0.81 -3.51
C LEU A 178 -19.52 -1.38 -2.38
N CYS A 179 -19.17 -0.56 -1.39
CA CYS A 179 -18.41 -0.99 -0.22
C CYS A 179 -19.14 -2.07 0.58
N GLN A 180 -20.48 -1.94 0.74
CA GLN A 180 -21.31 -2.96 1.38
C GLN A 180 -21.19 -4.29 0.64
N ARG A 181 -21.39 -4.31 -0.68
CA ARG A 181 -21.31 -5.53 -1.50
C ARG A 181 -19.90 -6.12 -1.53
N LEU A 182 -18.86 -5.27 -1.52
CA LEU A 182 -17.47 -5.71 -1.46
C LEU A 182 -17.16 -6.44 -0.15
N ALA A 183 -17.81 -6.06 0.95
CA ALA A 183 -17.64 -6.66 2.27
C ALA A 183 -18.53 -7.90 2.52
N GLU A 184 -19.38 -8.32 1.56
CA GLU A 184 -20.27 -9.47 1.70
C GLU A 184 -19.54 -10.81 1.57
N ASP A 185 -18.45 -10.87 0.80
CA ASP A 185 -17.66 -12.09 0.67
C ASP A 185 -16.98 -12.45 2.00
N PRO A 186 -16.85 -13.75 2.31
CA PRO A 186 -16.09 -14.19 3.47
C PRO A 186 -14.67 -13.61 3.43
N PRO A 187 -14.24 -12.83 4.45
CA PRO A 187 -12.96 -12.17 4.41
C PRO A 187 -11.81 -13.16 4.57
N VAL A 188 -10.75 -12.93 3.82
CA VAL A 188 -9.48 -13.67 3.85
C VAL A 188 -8.34 -12.76 4.33
N PRO A 189 -7.20 -13.34 4.77
CA PRO A 189 -5.97 -12.57 4.99
C PRO A 189 -5.58 -11.75 3.76
N CYS A 190 -5.31 -10.46 3.94
CA CYS A 190 -4.86 -9.58 2.89
C CYS A 190 -3.83 -8.56 3.41
N HIS A 191 -2.93 -8.15 2.55
CA HIS A 191 -1.95 -7.11 2.83
C HIS A 191 -2.58 -5.72 2.91
N ARG A 192 -3.70 -5.50 2.20
CA ARG A 192 -4.44 -4.24 2.07
C ARG A 192 -3.81 -3.24 1.10
N ASP A 193 -2.53 -2.95 1.21
CA ASP A 193 -1.81 -2.01 0.36
C ASP A 193 -0.77 -2.75 -0.49
N PHE A 194 -1.21 -3.85 -1.17
CA PHE A 194 -0.39 -4.70 -2.01
C PHE A 194 -0.17 -4.06 -3.38
N MET A 195 0.91 -3.32 -3.52
CA MET A 195 1.20 -2.50 -4.69
C MET A 195 2.69 -2.46 -5.00
N VAL A 196 3.08 -2.10 -6.22
CA VAL A 196 4.47 -2.15 -6.70
C VAL A 196 5.44 -1.29 -5.87
N ARG A 197 4.96 -0.24 -5.20
CA ARG A 197 5.78 0.57 -4.29
C ARG A 197 6.08 -0.10 -2.95
N ASN A 198 5.39 -1.18 -2.63
CA ASN A 198 5.62 -2.01 -1.45
C ASN A 198 6.26 -3.36 -1.81
N LEU A 199 6.90 -3.45 -2.97
CA LEU A 199 7.57 -4.64 -3.46
C LEU A 199 9.01 -4.30 -3.85
N MET A 200 9.98 -4.99 -3.22
CA MET A 200 11.40 -4.89 -3.57
C MET A 200 11.78 -6.01 -4.54
N PRO A 201 12.41 -5.70 -5.68
CA PRO A 201 12.90 -6.73 -6.59
C PRO A 201 14.10 -7.48 -5.98
N LEU A 202 14.07 -8.81 -6.03
CA LEU A 202 15.15 -9.70 -5.57
C LEU A 202 15.66 -10.55 -6.74
N GLY A 203 16.13 -9.90 -7.82
CA GLY A 203 16.51 -10.58 -9.05
C GLY A 203 15.36 -10.62 -10.07
N PRO A 204 15.44 -11.43 -11.15
CA PRO A 204 14.61 -11.23 -12.35
C PRO A 204 13.13 -11.63 -12.22
N ALA A 205 12.74 -12.33 -11.18
CA ALA A 205 11.37 -12.82 -11.00
C ALA A 205 11.04 -13.16 -9.54
N ALA A 206 11.64 -12.43 -8.59
CA ALA A 206 11.36 -12.59 -7.17
C ALA A 206 11.14 -11.23 -6.51
N VAL A 207 10.30 -11.18 -5.49
CA VAL A 207 10.00 -9.96 -4.75
C VAL A 207 10.04 -10.19 -3.24
N ALA A 208 10.43 -9.15 -2.50
CA ALA A 208 10.13 -9.07 -1.08
C ALA A 208 8.99 -8.07 -0.85
N VAL A 209 8.13 -8.39 0.10
CA VAL A 209 6.95 -7.58 0.47
C VAL A 209 7.33 -6.67 1.62
N LEU A 210 7.01 -5.38 1.48
CA LEU A 210 7.18 -4.33 2.48
C LEU A 210 5.83 -3.86 3.01
N ASP A 211 5.86 -3.08 4.09
CA ASP A 211 4.70 -2.35 4.64
C ASP A 211 3.52 -3.27 5.07
N PHE A 212 3.86 -4.43 5.62
CA PHE A 212 2.93 -5.51 5.97
C PHE A 212 2.35 -5.45 7.39
N GLN A 213 2.68 -4.46 8.21
CA GLN A 213 2.18 -4.33 9.60
C GLN A 213 0.66 -4.12 9.69
N ASP A 214 0.02 -3.78 8.56
CA ASP A 214 -1.41 -3.61 8.44
C ASP A 214 -2.14 -4.83 7.87
N LEU A 215 -1.45 -6.00 7.83
CA LEU A 215 -2.03 -7.29 7.47
C LEU A 215 -3.31 -7.55 8.28
N ARG A 216 -4.39 -7.90 7.60
CA ARG A 216 -5.73 -8.01 8.17
C ARG A 216 -6.64 -8.94 7.37
N LEU A 217 -7.84 -9.17 7.86
CA LEU A 217 -8.89 -9.81 7.07
C LEU A 217 -9.56 -8.78 6.17
N GLY A 218 -9.81 -9.15 4.90
CA GLY A 218 -10.45 -8.28 3.93
C GLY A 218 -11.05 -9.05 2.75
N PRO A 219 -11.63 -8.35 1.76
CA PRO A 219 -12.26 -8.99 0.61
C PRO A 219 -11.27 -9.85 -0.20
N PRO A 220 -11.67 -11.04 -0.69
CA PRO A 220 -10.74 -12.01 -1.30
C PRO A 220 -9.99 -11.51 -2.53
N ALA A 221 -10.59 -10.60 -3.32
CA ALA A 221 -9.96 -10.04 -4.51
C ALA A 221 -9.17 -8.74 -4.27
N TYR A 222 -9.03 -8.30 -3.01
CA TYR A 222 -8.56 -6.94 -2.71
C TYR A 222 -7.09 -6.70 -3.09
N ASP A 223 -6.18 -7.61 -2.71
CA ASP A 223 -4.75 -7.49 -3.03
C ASP A 223 -4.49 -7.68 -4.54
N LEU A 224 -5.22 -8.60 -5.18
CA LEU A 224 -5.19 -8.78 -6.63
C LEU A 224 -5.60 -7.50 -7.37
N ALA A 225 -6.72 -6.90 -6.96
CA ALA A 225 -7.21 -5.65 -7.52
C ALA A 225 -6.24 -4.50 -7.26
N SER A 226 -5.65 -4.44 -6.08
CA SER A 226 -4.66 -3.45 -5.71
C SER A 226 -3.45 -3.50 -6.63
N LEU A 227 -2.85 -4.67 -6.80
CA LEU A 227 -1.62 -4.84 -7.58
C LEU A 227 -1.82 -4.57 -9.08
N LEU A 228 -2.87 -5.13 -9.67
CA LEU A 228 -3.09 -5.04 -11.14
C LEU A 228 -3.55 -3.64 -11.59
N ASN A 229 -4.03 -2.81 -10.67
CA ASN A 229 -4.54 -1.47 -10.97
C ASN A 229 -3.76 -0.35 -10.25
N ASP A 230 -2.56 -0.65 -9.77
CA ASP A 230 -1.62 0.34 -9.27
C ASP A 230 -0.82 0.97 -10.43
N SER A 231 0.17 1.74 -10.11
CA SER A 231 1.01 2.60 -10.96
C SER A 231 1.54 1.97 -12.25
N TRP A 232 1.72 0.66 -12.30
CA TRP A 232 2.13 -0.06 -13.52
C TRP A 232 0.99 -0.34 -14.49
N PHE A 233 -0.26 -0.31 -14.04
CA PHE A 233 -1.46 -0.45 -14.85
C PHE A 233 -1.35 -1.61 -15.86
N ALA A 234 -1.51 -2.85 -15.42
CA ALA A 234 -1.49 -4.02 -16.29
C ALA A 234 -2.35 -3.81 -17.55
N SER A 235 -1.88 -4.26 -18.72
CA SER A 235 -2.70 -4.22 -19.94
C SER A 235 -3.97 -5.07 -19.77
N SER A 236 -4.99 -4.79 -20.56
CA SER A 236 -6.27 -5.54 -20.46
C SER A 236 -6.09 -7.03 -20.75
N GLU A 237 -5.12 -7.40 -21.61
CA GLU A 237 -4.76 -8.78 -21.92
C GLU A 237 -4.11 -9.46 -20.71
N LEU A 238 -3.07 -8.81 -20.15
CA LEU A 238 -2.36 -9.32 -18.99
C LEU A 238 -3.28 -9.40 -17.76
N GLU A 239 -4.11 -8.38 -17.53
CA GLU A 239 -5.10 -8.39 -16.46
C GLU A 239 -6.06 -9.58 -16.60
N ARG A 240 -6.58 -9.85 -17.80
CA ARG A 240 -7.49 -10.98 -18.07
C ARG A 240 -6.79 -12.32 -17.84
N GLU A 241 -5.55 -12.48 -18.30
CA GLU A 241 -4.74 -13.68 -18.08
C GLU A 241 -4.53 -13.94 -16.58
N LEU A 242 -4.06 -12.90 -15.84
CA LEU A 242 -3.79 -13.02 -14.44
C LEU A 242 -5.06 -13.23 -13.59
N LEU A 243 -6.19 -12.65 -13.98
CA LEU A 243 -7.48 -12.94 -13.36
C LEU A 243 -7.87 -14.41 -13.55
N GLY A 244 -7.70 -14.97 -14.75
CA GLY A 244 -7.96 -16.40 -15.01
C GLY A 244 -7.14 -17.34 -14.13
N ARG A 245 -5.95 -16.90 -13.68
CA ARG A 245 -5.02 -17.71 -12.86
C ARG A 245 -5.14 -17.44 -11.36
N TYR A 246 -5.44 -16.20 -10.95
CA TYR A 246 -5.29 -15.76 -9.56
C TYR A 246 -6.59 -15.31 -8.89
N LEU A 247 -7.68 -15.09 -9.63
CA LEU A 247 -8.96 -14.80 -8.98
C LEU A 247 -9.38 -16.01 -8.15
N PRO A 248 -9.63 -15.85 -6.83
CA PRO A 248 -9.96 -16.99 -5.98
C PRO A 248 -11.22 -17.71 -6.44
N ALA A 249 -11.24 -19.03 -6.32
CA ALA A 249 -12.41 -19.84 -6.68
C ALA A 249 -13.65 -19.38 -5.91
N GLY A 250 -14.77 -19.24 -6.61
CA GLY A 250 -16.03 -18.77 -6.03
C GLY A 250 -16.17 -17.25 -5.92
N VAL A 251 -15.12 -16.48 -6.16
CA VAL A 251 -15.21 -15.01 -6.19
C VAL A 251 -15.75 -14.56 -7.55
N ALA A 252 -16.87 -13.84 -7.55
CA ALA A 252 -17.45 -13.31 -8.77
C ALA A 252 -16.59 -12.20 -9.37
N PRO A 253 -16.50 -12.08 -10.72
CA PRO A 253 -15.76 -11.02 -11.39
C PRO A 253 -16.16 -9.61 -10.93
N ASP A 254 -17.41 -9.41 -10.55
CA ASP A 254 -17.89 -8.13 -10.04
C ASP A 254 -17.31 -7.77 -8.68
N GLN A 255 -16.94 -8.74 -7.85
CA GLN A 255 -16.22 -8.47 -6.59
C GLN A 255 -14.82 -7.91 -6.85
N TYR A 256 -14.11 -8.47 -7.82
CA TYR A 256 -12.84 -7.88 -8.27
C TYR A 256 -13.05 -6.44 -8.80
N ARG A 257 -14.06 -6.21 -9.63
CA ARG A 257 -14.37 -4.86 -10.15
C ARG A 257 -14.66 -3.87 -9.03
N ARG A 258 -15.42 -4.26 -8.00
CA ARG A 258 -15.69 -3.44 -6.82
C ARG A 258 -14.42 -3.11 -6.06
N ALA A 259 -13.54 -4.09 -5.88
CA ALA A 259 -12.25 -3.89 -5.24
C ALA A 259 -11.39 -2.89 -6.04
N VAL A 260 -11.33 -3.00 -7.38
CA VAL A 260 -10.62 -2.04 -8.24
C VAL A 260 -11.17 -0.63 -8.07
N VAL A 261 -12.49 -0.46 -8.11
CA VAL A 261 -13.12 0.86 -7.97
C VAL A 261 -12.80 1.47 -6.60
N GLN A 262 -13.00 0.71 -5.51
CA GLN A 262 -12.73 1.21 -4.17
C GLN A 262 -11.26 1.60 -4.00
N ARG A 263 -10.33 0.74 -4.43
CA ARG A 263 -8.88 0.99 -4.35
C ARG A 263 -8.45 2.19 -5.18
N ALA A 264 -8.91 2.28 -6.42
CA ALA A 264 -8.57 3.39 -7.31
C ALA A 264 -9.08 4.73 -6.76
N LEU A 265 -10.32 4.77 -6.28
CA LEU A 265 -10.87 5.99 -5.68
C LEU A 265 -10.16 6.35 -4.37
N LYS A 266 -9.85 5.37 -3.49
CA LYS A 266 -9.02 5.60 -2.30
C LYS A 266 -7.67 6.24 -2.68
N ALA A 267 -6.99 5.71 -3.70
CA ALA A 267 -5.70 6.24 -4.16
C ALA A 267 -5.83 7.68 -4.66
N VAL A 268 -6.85 8.00 -5.46
CA VAL A 268 -7.15 9.36 -5.92
C VAL A 268 -7.35 10.30 -4.73
N GLY A 269 -8.15 9.91 -3.74
CA GLY A 269 -8.35 10.69 -2.52
C GLY A 269 -7.06 10.93 -1.74
N THR A 270 -6.22 9.91 -1.66
CA THR A 270 -4.90 10.02 -1.03
C THR A 270 -4.02 11.02 -1.78
N PHE A 271 -3.87 10.88 -3.10
CA PHE A 271 -3.02 11.76 -3.91
C PHE A 271 -3.48 13.23 -3.86
N THR A 272 -4.78 13.46 -3.94
CA THR A 272 -5.34 14.82 -3.87
C THR A 272 -5.27 15.42 -2.47
N SER A 273 -5.42 14.61 -1.42
CA SER A 273 -5.25 15.09 -0.04
C SER A 273 -3.81 15.48 0.27
N PHE A 274 -2.82 14.81 -0.35
CA PHE A 274 -1.41 15.19 -0.23
C PHE A 274 -1.09 16.45 -1.01
N ALA A 275 -1.63 16.58 -2.22
CA ALA A 275 -1.50 17.80 -3.01
C ALA A 275 -2.05 19.03 -2.26
N ALA A 276 -3.17 18.89 -1.58
CA ALA A 276 -3.74 19.94 -0.73
C ALA A 276 -2.84 20.32 0.46
N ARG A 277 -1.91 19.44 0.85
CA ARG A 277 -0.89 19.69 1.89
C ARG A 277 0.50 20.05 1.33
N GLY A 278 0.59 20.28 0.01
CA GLY A 278 1.82 20.71 -0.68
C GLY A 278 2.61 19.58 -1.37
N ASP A 279 2.31 18.31 -1.16
CA ASP A 279 2.98 17.20 -1.87
C ASP A 279 2.25 16.86 -3.18
N ARG A 280 2.75 17.36 -4.30
CA ARG A 280 2.17 17.20 -5.64
C ARG A 280 2.77 16.05 -6.46
N ARG A 281 3.74 15.30 -5.93
CA ARG A 281 4.50 14.27 -6.66
C ARG A 281 3.62 13.19 -7.33
N ARG A 282 2.45 12.90 -6.75
CA ARG A 282 1.55 11.82 -7.22
C ARG A 282 0.37 12.30 -8.07
N LEU A 283 0.26 13.60 -8.35
CA LEU A 283 -0.86 14.13 -9.14
C LEU A 283 -0.93 13.55 -10.55
N ALA A 284 0.22 13.25 -11.17
CA ALA A 284 0.27 12.63 -12.49
C ALA A 284 -0.41 11.24 -12.54
N LEU A 285 -0.55 10.56 -11.39
CA LEU A 285 -1.20 9.26 -11.29
C LEU A 285 -2.73 9.36 -11.20
N VAL A 286 -3.30 10.54 -10.89
CA VAL A 286 -4.75 10.71 -10.71
C VAL A 286 -5.52 10.34 -11.98
N GLY A 287 -5.13 10.88 -13.14
CA GLY A 287 -5.79 10.61 -14.42
C GLY A 287 -5.83 9.12 -14.78
N PRO A 288 -4.69 8.43 -14.87
CA PRO A 288 -4.65 6.99 -15.16
C PRO A 288 -5.43 6.14 -14.15
N THR A 289 -5.36 6.49 -12.85
CA THR A 289 -6.09 5.76 -11.80
C THR A 289 -7.60 5.92 -11.92
N LEU A 290 -8.07 7.13 -12.24
CA LEU A 290 -9.49 7.38 -12.49
C LEU A 290 -10.00 6.68 -13.74
N GLU A 291 -9.20 6.60 -14.81
CA GLU A 291 -9.59 5.86 -16.00
C GLU A 291 -9.80 4.36 -15.69
N ARG A 292 -8.98 3.78 -14.82
CA ARG A 292 -9.20 2.43 -14.30
C ARG A 292 -10.52 2.33 -13.54
N ALA A 293 -10.75 3.22 -12.57
CA ALA A 293 -12.01 3.25 -11.83
C ALA A 293 -13.20 3.36 -12.77
N ARG A 294 -13.15 4.23 -13.78
CA ARG A 294 -14.22 4.48 -14.74
C ARG A 294 -14.62 3.22 -15.54
N ARG A 295 -13.64 2.46 -16.03
CA ARG A 295 -13.90 1.21 -16.76
C ARG A 295 -14.68 0.21 -15.91
N HIS A 296 -14.30 0.03 -14.67
CA HIS A 296 -14.94 -0.90 -13.76
C HIS A 296 -16.29 -0.39 -13.25
N LEU A 297 -16.42 0.92 -12.98
CA LEU A 297 -17.70 1.56 -12.66
C LEU A 297 -18.74 1.33 -13.75
N ALA A 298 -18.36 1.45 -15.03
CA ALA A 298 -19.26 1.24 -16.16
C ALA A 298 -19.80 -0.20 -16.26
N ALA A 299 -19.05 -1.17 -15.76
CA ALA A 299 -19.44 -2.58 -15.78
C ALA A 299 -20.35 -2.98 -14.60
N LEU A 300 -20.32 -2.23 -13.49
CA LEU A 300 -21.08 -2.54 -12.28
C LEU A 300 -22.49 -1.94 -12.33
N PRO A 301 -23.55 -2.70 -12.09
CA PRO A 301 -24.94 -2.22 -12.16
C PRO A 301 -25.20 -1.01 -11.23
N GLU A 302 -24.68 -1.04 -10.01
CA GLU A 302 -24.88 -0.03 -8.98
C GLU A 302 -24.19 1.30 -9.27
N THR A 303 -23.16 1.34 -10.11
CA THR A 303 -22.34 2.51 -10.39
C THR A 303 -22.30 2.95 -11.85
N ARG A 304 -22.89 2.18 -12.76
CA ARG A 304 -22.86 2.44 -14.21
C ARG A 304 -23.32 3.84 -14.61
N ALA A 305 -24.35 4.35 -13.97
CA ALA A 305 -24.88 5.67 -14.25
C ALA A 305 -23.83 6.78 -13.99
N TRP A 306 -22.93 6.59 -13.05
CA TRP A 306 -21.94 7.57 -12.60
C TRP A 306 -20.64 7.54 -13.39
N SER A 307 -20.41 6.51 -14.23
CA SER A 307 -19.19 6.40 -15.01
C SER A 307 -19.02 7.54 -16.04
N ARG A 308 -20.13 8.09 -16.56
CA ARG A 308 -20.11 9.24 -17.49
C ARG A 308 -19.81 10.57 -16.79
N GLU A 309 -20.36 10.77 -15.60
CA GLU A 309 -20.12 11.97 -14.81
C GLU A 309 -18.67 12.08 -14.34
N LEU A 310 -18.08 10.96 -13.98
CA LEU A 310 -16.64 10.89 -13.69
C LEU A 310 -15.79 11.18 -14.93
N ALA A 311 -16.22 10.78 -16.12
CA ALA A 311 -15.50 11.07 -17.37
C ALA A 311 -15.50 12.57 -17.69
N SER A 312 -16.60 13.31 -17.45
CA SER A 312 -16.63 14.77 -17.62
C SER A 312 -15.69 15.47 -16.64
N GLY A 313 -15.70 15.06 -15.37
CA GLY A 313 -14.79 15.62 -14.37
C GLY A 313 -13.30 15.31 -14.63
N LEU A 314 -13.01 14.23 -15.36
CA LEU A 314 -11.67 13.91 -15.84
C LEU A 314 -11.19 14.85 -16.95
N ALA A 315 -12.07 15.20 -17.90
CA ALA A 315 -11.75 16.13 -18.96
C ALA A 315 -11.41 17.52 -18.39
N ASP A 316 -12.16 17.96 -17.38
CA ASP A 316 -11.93 19.23 -16.68
C ASP A 316 -10.61 19.20 -15.86
N ALA A 317 -10.29 18.07 -15.22
CA ALA A 317 -9.05 17.91 -14.47
C ALA A 317 -7.80 17.85 -15.37
N ALA A 318 -7.93 17.29 -16.57
CA ALA A 318 -6.84 17.26 -17.56
C ALA A 318 -6.61 18.61 -18.22
N ALA A 319 -7.67 19.42 -18.38
CA ALA A 319 -7.61 20.76 -18.98
C ALA A 319 -7.04 21.83 -18.01
N SER A 320 -7.06 21.58 -16.71
CA SER A 320 -6.60 22.55 -15.71
C SER A 320 -5.84 21.85 -14.58
N PRO A 321 -4.55 21.49 -14.79
CA PRO A 321 -3.72 20.91 -13.73
C PRO A 321 -3.61 21.78 -12.48
N GLU A 322 -3.84 23.09 -12.61
CA GLU A 322 -3.81 24.06 -11.51
C GLU A 322 -5.08 24.04 -10.64
N THR A 323 -6.18 23.49 -11.12
CA THR A 323 -7.46 23.40 -10.40
C THR A 323 -7.54 22.17 -9.47
N ILE A 324 -6.41 21.47 -9.29
CA ILE A 324 -6.30 20.32 -8.36
C ILE A 324 -6.03 20.78 -6.90
N CYS A 325 -5.98 22.08 -6.67
CA CYS A 325 -5.89 22.67 -5.32
C CYS A 325 -7.19 23.31 -4.90
#